data_e39b78c618a62a001fcdf8b04798e7db
#
_entry.id   e39b78c618a62a001fcdf8b04798e7db
#
_cell.length_a   1.000
_cell.length_b   1.000
_cell.length_c   1.000
_cell.angle_alpha   90.00
_cell.angle_beta   90.00
_cell.angle_gamma   90.00
#
_symmetry.space_group_name_H-M   'P 1'
#
loop_
_entity.id
_entity.type
_entity.pdbx_description
1 polymer ?
#
loop_
_entity_poly.entity_id
_entity_poly.type
_entity_poly.pdbx_seq_one_letter_code
_entity_poly.pdbx_strand_id
1 'polypeptide(L)'
;MSTFVDLIEQARMAFEAATDPAALEDAKARFMGKAGAITALMKDLASLPPEDKRTRGAQINQAKQAIEALLTARRQALADAALQGQLAAESIDITLPGRRRGPGGLHPAMKTLERIEAIFGTIGFDVADGPEIETDFYNFTALNTPENHPARSMHDTFYVQGGHLLRTHTSPMQARYMQTHQPPIKVIAPGRVYRVDSDATHSPMFHQVEGLWIGDSVSFADLKAVFMDFLQRFFETTDLTIRFRPSFFPFTEPSAEIDMAFTSGPNKGKWLEIAGSGQVHPNVLRSVNIDPERYTGFAFGVGPDRLTMLRYGINDLRLFYENDVRFLRQFA
;
A
#
# COMPACT_ATOMS: atom_id res chain seq x y z
N MET A 1 -71.87 -16.49 -29.27
CA MET A 1 -70.80 -16.75 -28.30
C MET A 1 -69.51 -17.40 -28.90
N SER A 2 -69.67 -18.19 -29.97
CA SER A 2 -68.51 -18.87 -30.59
C SER A 2 -67.44 -17.91 -31.15
N THR A 3 -67.84 -16.82 -31.84
CA THR A 3 -66.92 -15.90 -32.54
C THR A 3 -65.83 -15.22 -31.67
N PHE A 4 -66.10 -14.87 -30.41
CA PHE A 4 -65.09 -14.24 -29.55
C PHE A 4 -64.12 -15.24 -28.90
N VAL A 5 -64.64 -16.43 -28.57
CA VAL A 5 -63.80 -17.53 -28.06
C VAL A 5 -62.85 -18.00 -29.15
N ASP A 6 -63.36 -18.14 -30.39
CA ASP A 6 -62.52 -18.51 -31.53
C ASP A 6 -61.43 -17.46 -31.83
N LEU A 7 -61.76 -16.17 -31.69
CA LEU A 7 -60.81 -15.08 -31.89
C LEU A 7 -59.71 -15.08 -30.84
N ILE A 8 -60.04 -15.31 -29.56
CA ILE A 8 -59.03 -15.42 -28.48
C ILE A 8 -58.12 -16.62 -28.71
N GLU A 9 -58.70 -17.76 -29.13
CA GLU A 9 -57.96 -18.96 -29.43
C GLU A 9 -56.97 -18.77 -30.61
N GLN A 10 -57.44 -18.13 -31.70
CA GLN A 10 -56.62 -17.76 -32.86
C GLN A 10 -55.47 -16.83 -32.44
N ALA A 11 -55.73 -15.85 -31.54
CA ALA A 11 -54.70 -14.97 -31.01
C ALA A 11 -53.64 -15.75 -30.13
N ARG A 12 -54.14 -16.68 -29.30
CA ARG A 12 -53.25 -17.55 -28.49
C ARG A 12 -52.34 -18.34 -29.38
N MET A 13 -52.89 -19.05 -30.41
CA MET A 13 -52.07 -19.84 -31.32
C MET A 13 -51.04 -18.99 -32.08
N ALA A 14 -51.49 -17.80 -32.57
CA ALA A 14 -50.58 -16.90 -33.29
C ALA A 14 -49.43 -16.35 -32.41
N PHE A 15 -49.72 -16.03 -31.13
CA PHE A 15 -48.68 -15.57 -30.20
C PHE A 15 -47.74 -16.70 -29.76
N GLU A 16 -48.26 -17.89 -29.54
CA GLU A 16 -47.46 -19.08 -29.23
C GLU A 16 -46.48 -19.45 -30.36
N ALA A 17 -46.92 -19.30 -31.62
CA ALA A 17 -46.13 -19.55 -32.80
C ALA A 17 -45.01 -18.51 -33.03
N ALA A 18 -45.11 -17.32 -32.44
CA ALA A 18 -44.08 -16.29 -32.57
C ALA A 18 -42.81 -16.70 -31.84
N THR A 19 -41.67 -16.80 -32.53
CA THR A 19 -40.39 -17.24 -32.01
C THR A 19 -39.49 -16.10 -31.53
N ASP A 20 -39.80 -14.88 -31.90
CA ASP A 20 -39.04 -13.68 -31.57
C ASP A 20 -39.98 -12.47 -31.35
N PRO A 21 -39.48 -11.38 -30.76
CA PRO A 21 -40.27 -10.17 -30.50
C PRO A 21 -40.87 -9.52 -31.75
N ALA A 22 -40.21 -9.57 -32.92
CA ALA A 22 -40.74 -8.98 -34.17
C ALA A 22 -41.95 -9.76 -34.68
N ALA A 23 -41.85 -11.09 -34.72
CA ALA A 23 -42.96 -11.98 -35.09
C ALA A 23 -44.15 -11.81 -34.13
N LEU A 24 -43.88 -11.57 -32.83
CA LEU A 24 -44.95 -11.31 -31.85
C LEU A 24 -45.65 -9.96 -32.10
N GLU A 25 -44.94 -8.91 -32.45
CA GLU A 25 -45.54 -7.60 -32.80
C GLU A 25 -46.33 -7.69 -34.13
N ASP A 26 -45.89 -8.47 -35.11
CA ASP A 26 -46.65 -8.75 -36.33
C ASP A 26 -47.94 -9.51 -36.03
N ALA A 27 -47.86 -10.52 -35.18
CA ALA A 27 -49.06 -11.24 -34.74
C ALA A 27 -50.04 -10.32 -33.98
N LYS A 28 -49.54 -9.48 -33.08
CA LYS A 28 -50.34 -8.46 -32.36
C LYS A 28 -51.04 -7.51 -33.35
N ALA A 29 -50.37 -7.07 -34.41
CA ALA A 29 -50.97 -6.17 -35.41
C ALA A 29 -52.21 -6.76 -36.11
N ARG A 30 -52.26 -8.09 -36.33
CA ARG A 30 -53.40 -8.80 -36.92
C ARG A 30 -54.61 -8.74 -36.02
N PHE A 31 -54.47 -8.74 -34.72
CA PHE A 31 -55.61 -8.75 -33.78
C PHE A 31 -55.93 -7.35 -33.22
N MET A 32 -54.94 -6.56 -32.90
CA MET A 32 -55.07 -5.30 -32.15
C MET A 32 -54.61 -4.06 -32.93
N GLY A 33 -54.08 -4.22 -34.15
CA GLY A 33 -53.58 -3.10 -34.97
C GLY A 33 -54.75 -2.26 -35.52
N LYS A 34 -54.43 -1.18 -36.26
CA LYS A 34 -55.41 -0.28 -36.88
C LYS A 34 -56.47 -1.01 -37.81
N ALA A 35 -56.03 -2.07 -38.48
CA ALA A 35 -56.79 -2.97 -39.29
C ALA A 35 -57.06 -4.33 -38.63
N GLY A 36 -56.76 -4.47 -37.34
CA GLY A 36 -56.92 -5.72 -36.64
C GLY A 36 -58.31 -6.12 -36.30
N ALA A 37 -58.54 -7.42 -36.02
CA ALA A 37 -59.87 -8.02 -35.81
C ALA A 37 -60.65 -7.32 -34.68
N ILE A 38 -60.03 -6.96 -33.56
CA ILE A 38 -60.66 -6.22 -32.45
C ILE A 38 -61.10 -4.82 -32.94
N THR A 39 -60.26 -4.14 -33.71
CA THR A 39 -60.55 -2.80 -34.23
C THR A 39 -61.73 -2.85 -35.24
N ALA A 40 -61.79 -3.90 -36.05
CA ALA A 40 -62.93 -4.13 -36.97
C ALA A 40 -64.22 -4.33 -36.16
N LEU A 41 -64.26 -5.18 -35.15
CA LEU A 41 -65.37 -5.40 -34.26
C LEU A 41 -65.84 -4.12 -33.53
N MET A 42 -64.88 -3.25 -33.14
CA MET A 42 -65.22 -1.95 -32.54
C MET A 42 -65.88 -0.97 -33.56
N LYS A 43 -65.47 -1.01 -34.83
CA LYS A 43 -66.11 -0.22 -35.88
C LYS A 43 -67.54 -0.70 -36.16
N ASP A 44 -67.75 -2.02 -36.22
CA ASP A 44 -69.09 -2.61 -36.42
C ASP A 44 -70.01 -2.29 -35.25
N LEU A 45 -69.50 -2.13 -34.03
CA LEU A 45 -70.28 -1.71 -32.87
C LEU A 45 -71.00 -0.37 -33.09
N ALA A 46 -70.37 0.54 -33.86
CA ALA A 46 -70.98 1.85 -34.15
C ALA A 46 -72.30 1.78 -34.87
N SER A 47 -72.56 0.75 -35.68
CA SER A 47 -73.75 0.55 -36.50
C SER A 47 -74.90 -0.17 -35.79
N LEU A 48 -74.72 -0.69 -34.56
CA LEU A 48 -75.73 -1.45 -33.83
C LEU A 48 -76.69 -0.56 -33.05
N PRO A 49 -77.93 -1.08 -32.75
CA PRO A 49 -78.92 -0.43 -31.90
C PRO A 49 -78.38 -0.19 -30.47
N PRO A 50 -78.84 0.85 -29.73
CA PRO A 50 -78.32 1.20 -28.40
C PRO A 50 -78.35 0.07 -27.37
N GLU A 51 -79.38 -0.82 -27.45
CA GLU A 51 -79.52 -1.94 -26.50
C GLU A 51 -78.43 -3.01 -26.68
N ASP A 52 -78.08 -3.28 -27.95
CA ASP A 52 -77.06 -4.26 -28.28
C ASP A 52 -75.58 -3.74 -28.06
N LYS A 53 -75.42 -2.41 -28.20
CA LYS A 53 -74.13 -1.78 -28.05
C LYS A 53 -73.46 -2.07 -26.69
N ARG A 54 -74.25 -2.00 -25.61
CA ARG A 54 -73.72 -2.21 -24.25
C ARG A 54 -73.20 -3.65 -24.07
N THR A 55 -74.03 -4.63 -24.44
CA THR A 55 -73.63 -6.04 -24.28
C THR A 55 -72.48 -6.44 -25.20
N ARG A 56 -72.57 -6.01 -26.48
CA ARG A 56 -71.52 -6.31 -27.47
C ARG A 56 -70.18 -5.61 -27.16
N GLY A 57 -70.25 -4.35 -26.68
CA GLY A 57 -69.10 -3.60 -26.25
C GLY A 57 -68.40 -4.23 -25.06
N ALA A 58 -69.14 -4.75 -24.06
CA ALA A 58 -68.60 -5.49 -22.95
C ALA A 58 -67.85 -6.76 -23.40
N GLN A 59 -68.42 -7.52 -24.32
CA GLN A 59 -67.82 -8.73 -24.89
C GLN A 59 -66.55 -8.42 -25.69
N ILE A 60 -66.53 -7.35 -26.52
CA ILE A 60 -65.30 -6.91 -27.24
C ILE A 60 -64.19 -6.51 -26.26
N ASN A 61 -64.59 -5.78 -25.21
CA ASN A 61 -63.56 -5.34 -24.20
C ASN A 61 -62.99 -6.53 -23.42
N GLN A 62 -63.81 -7.52 -23.08
CA GLN A 62 -63.37 -8.75 -22.46
C GLN A 62 -62.41 -9.54 -23.38
N ALA A 63 -62.75 -9.68 -24.66
CA ALA A 63 -61.90 -10.34 -25.66
C ALA A 63 -60.60 -9.59 -25.84
N LYS A 64 -60.62 -8.25 -25.89
CA LYS A 64 -59.43 -7.41 -25.96
C LYS A 64 -58.49 -7.64 -24.75
N GLN A 65 -59.07 -7.60 -23.54
CA GLN A 65 -58.27 -7.83 -22.31
C GLN A 65 -57.61 -9.24 -22.27
N ALA A 66 -58.40 -10.26 -22.72
CA ALA A 66 -57.88 -11.62 -22.81
C ALA A 66 -56.71 -11.72 -23.81
N ILE A 67 -56.85 -11.09 -24.99
CA ILE A 67 -55.75 -11.06 -25.99
C ILE A 67 -54.52 -10.26 -25.49
N GLU A 68 -54.74 -9.13 -24.79
CA GLU A 68 -53.67 -8.36 -24.17
C GLU A 68 -52.91 -9.16 -23.09
N ALA A 69 -53.63 -9.94 -22.28
CA ALA A 69 -53.03 -10.83 -21.29
C ALA A 69 -52.14 -11.92 -21.95
N LEU A 70 -52.65 -12.56 -23.01
CA LEU A 70 -51.89 -13.56 -23.78
C LEU A 70 -50.63 -12.96 -24.42
N LEU A 71 -50.74 -11.78 -25.00
CA LEU A 71 -49.63 -11.04 -25.58
C LEU A 71 -48.52 -10.75 -24.52
N THR A 72 -48.96 -10.25 -23.36
CA THR A 72 -48.03 -9.90 -22.27
C THR A 72 -47.31 -11.15 -21.75
N ALA A 73 -48.05 -12.24 -21.54
CA ALA A 73 -47.48 -13.50 -21.12
C ALA A 73 -46.43 -14.04 -22.12
N ARG A 74 -46.75 -13.99 -23.45
CA ARG A 74 -45.80 -14.43 -24.47
C ARG A 74 -44.57 -13.55 -24.56
N ARG A 75 -44.75 -12.23 -24.45
CA ARG A 75 -43.64 -11.26 -24.45
C ARG A 75 -42.66 -11.55 -23.29
N GLN A 76 -43.22 -11.80 -22.11
CA GLN A 76 -42.41 -12.17 -20.95
C GLN A 76 -41.66 -13.50 -21.18
N ALA A 77 -42.34 -14.51 -21.68
CA ALA A 77 -41.74 -15.80 -21.98
C ALA A 77 -40.59 -15.73 -23.00
N LEU A 78 -40.72 -14.90 -24.03
CA LEU A 78 -39.63 -14.66 -24.99
C LEU A 78 -38.47 -13.91 -24.38
N ALA A 79 -38.71 -12.91 -23.51
CA ALA A 79 -37.69 -12.18 -22.81
C ALA A 79 -36.92 -13.09 -21.83
N ASP A 80 -37.65 -13.92 -21.09
CA ASP A 80 -37.04 -14.87 -20.14
C ASP A 80 -36.19 -15.93 -20.87
N ALA A 81 -36.67 -16.43 -22.01
CA ALA A 81 -35.93 -17.38 -22.83
C ALA A 81 -34.64 -16.75 -23.39
N ALA A 82 -34.71 -15.50 -23.84
CA ALA A 82 -33.50 -14.77 -24.30
C ALA A 82 -32.50 -14.53 -23.17
N LEU A 83 -32.98 -14.12 -21.99
CA LEU A 83 -32.16 -13.93 -20.81
C LEU A 83 -31.46 -15.24 -20.36
N GLN A 84 -32.24 -16.34 -20.34
CA GLN A 84 -31.66 -17.66 -20.00
C GLN A 84 -30.57 -18.10 -20.98
N GLY A 85 -30.78 -17.85 -22.28
CA GLY A 85 -29.79 -18.10 -23.32
C GLY A 85 -28.53 -17.28 -23.12
N GLN A 86 -28.67 -16.01 -22.78
CA GLN A 86 -27.54 -15.12 -22.47
C GLN A 86 -26.77 -15.57 -21.22
N LEU A 87 -27.48 -15.85 -20.14
CA LEU A 87 -26.89 -16.32 -18.89
C LEU A 87 -26.13 -17.65 -19.07
N ALA A 88 -26.69 -18.55 -19.87
CA ALA A 88 -26.02 -19.82 -20.20
C ALA A 88 -24.74 -19.60 -21.02
N ALA A 89 -24.76 -18.66 -21.97
CA ALA A 89 -23.62 -18.34 -22.80
C ALA A 89 -22.50 -17.60 -22.00
N GLU A 90 -22.90 -16.79 -21.02
CA GLU A 90 -21.97 -16.05 -20.13
C GLU A 90 -21.49 -16.88 -18.91
N SER A 91 -21.97 -18.13 -18.78
CA SER A 91 -21.59 -18.99 -17.65
C SER A 91 -20.09 -19.27 -17.65
N ILE A 92 -19.44 -18.95 -16.53
CA ILE A 92 -18.00 -19.19 -16.29
C ILE A 92 -17.86 -20.37 -15.35
N ASP A 93 -16.96 -21.30 -15.67
CA ASP A 93 -16.58 -22.38 -14.77
C ASP A 93 -15.78 -21.83 -13.58
N ILE A 94 -16.45 -21.66 -12.45
CA ILE A 94 -15.86 -21.18 -11.18
C ILE A 94 -15.02 -22.25 -10.46
N THR A 95 -15.02 -23.50 -10.93
CA THR A 95 -14.18 -24.56 -10.35
C THR A 95 -12.74 -24.49 -10.85
N LEU A 96 -12.48 -23.78 -11.94
CA LEU A 96 -11.15 -23.54 -12.43
C LEU A 96 -10.36 -22.67 -11.44
N PRO A 97 -9.09 -23.05 -11.11
CA PRO A 97 -8.27 -22.23 -10.24
C PRO A 97 -8.06 -20.85 -10.85
N GLY A 98 -8.25 -19.79 -10.05
CA GLY A 98 -7.97 -18.42 -10.44
C GLY A 98 -6.50 -18.26 -10.85
N ARG A 99 -6.20 -17.23 -11.64
CA ARG A 99 -4.82 -16.86 -11.96
C ARG A 99 -4.10 -16.51 -10.65
N ARG A 100 -3.22 -17.39 -10.20
CA ARG A 100 -2.40 -17.12 -9.02
C ARG A 100 -1.51 -15.92 -9.33
N ARG A 101 -1.50 -14.95 -8.42
CA ARG A 101 -0.39 -14.00 -8.35
C ARG A 101 0.83 -14.82 -7.94
N GLY A 102 1.97 -14.59 -8.59
CA GLY A 102 3.23 -15.21 -8.19
C GLY A 102 3.54 -14.93 -6.71
N PRO A 103 4.46 -15.68 -6.08
CA PRO A 103 4.87 -15.40 -4.70
C PRO A 103 5.33 -13.94 -4.61
N GLY A 104 4.89 -13.24 -3.57
CA GLY A 104 5.41 -11.94 -3.23
C GLY A 104 6.76 -12.09 -2.52
N GLY A 105 7.56 -11.03 -2.48
CA GLY A 105 8.78 -10.93 -1.69
C GLY A 105 8.76 -9.68 -0.81
N LEU A 106 9.68 -9.63 0.14
CA LEU A 106 9.90 -8.43 0.93
C LEU A 106 10.55 -7.33 0.07
N HIS A 107 10.17 -6.11 0.34
CA HIS A 107 10.83 -4.95 -0.24
C HIS A 107 12.34 -4.98 0.04
N PRO A 108 13.24 -4.60 -0.90
CA PRO A 108 14.69 -4.72 -0.70
C PRO A 108 15.22 -3.94 0.51
N ALA A 109 14.64 -2.78 0.83
CA ALA A 109 14.98 -2.07 2.06
C ALA A 109 14.58 -2.84 3.33
N MET A 110 13.44 -3.53 3.32
CA MET A 110 13.03 -4.37 4.46
C MET A 110 13.95 -5.58 4.63
N LYS A 111 14.34 -6.25 3.53
CA LYS A 111 15.36 -7.32 3.58
C LYS A 111 16.69 -6.83 4.19
N THR A 112 17.05 -5.59 3.88
CA THR A 112 18.26 -4.96 4.45
C THR A 112 18.10 -4.70 5.95
N LEU A 113 16.95 -4.19 6.39
CA LEU A 113 16.67 -3.98 7.82
C LEU A 113 16.70 -5.29 8.59
N GLU A 114 15.98 -6.32 8.15
CA GLU A 114 16.02 -7.65 8.78
C GLU A 114 17.43 -8.21 8.87
N ARG A 115 18.25 -8.01 7.85
CA ARG A 115 19.64 -8.44 7.84
C ARG A 115 20.49 -7.67 8.87
N ILE A 116 20.30 -6.35 8.98
CA ILE A 116 20.99 -5.52 9.97
C ILE A 116 20.60 -5.97 11.38
N GLU A 117 19.31 -6.14 11.65
CA GLU A 117 18.81 -6.61 12.94
C GLU A 117 19.36 -7.98 13.30
N ALA A 118 19.38 -8.93 12.36
CA ALA A 118 19.95 -10.25 12.57
C ALA A 118 21.44 -10.20 12.92
N ILE A 119 22.25 -9.38 12.23
CA ILE A 119 23.68 -9.23 12.50
C ILE A 119 23.90 -8.67 13.90
N PHE A 120 23.25 -7.55 14.26
CA PHE A 120 23.41 -6.92 15.57
C PHE A 120 22.86 -7.79 16.70
N GLY A 121 21.77 -8.53 16.47
CA GLY A 121 21.24 -9.50 17.43
C GLY A 121 22.25 -10.59 17.81
N THR A 122 23.12 -11.04 16.87
CA THR A 122 24.16 -12.05 17.18
C THR A 122 25.26 -11.54 18.10
N ILE A 123 25.45 -10.23 18.23
CA ILE A 123 26.42 -9.61 19.13
C ILE A 123 25.79 -8.94 20.36
N GLY A 124 24.50 -9.28 20.60
CA GLY A 124 23.77 -8.96 21.82
C GLY A 124 23.18 -7.54 21.85
N PHE A 125 22.85 -6.97 20.70
CA PHE A 125 22.06 -5.75 20.64
C PHE A 125 20.56 -6.07 20.64
N ASP A 126 19.82 -5.37 21.47
CA ASP A 126 18.36 -5.33 21.44
C ASP A 126 17.88 -4.49 20.25
N VAL A 127 16.65 -4.72 19.82
CA VAL A 127 15.98 -3.90 18.81
C VAL A 127 14.89 -3.07 19.49
N ALA A 128 14.98 -1.75 19.39
CA ALA A 128 14.01 -0.83 19.97
C ALA A 128 13.22 -0.11 18.87
N ASP A 129 11.92 -0.05 19.03
CA ASP A 129 11.00 0.71 18.19
C ASP A 129 10.38 1.89 18.96
N GLY A 130 9.90 2.91 18.24
CA GLY A 130 9.26 4.05 18.85
C GLY A 130 8.57 5.00 17.86
N PRO A 131 7.99 6.09 18.40
CA PRO A 131 7.13 6.97 17.63
C PRO A 131 7.87 7.70 16.50
N GLU A 132 7.22 7.81 15.36
CA GLU A 132 7.68 8.65 14.24
C GLU A 132 7.32 10.13 14.45
N ILE A 133 6.22 10.40 15.15
CA ILE A 133 5.84 11.75 15.60
C ILE A 133 6.45 11.96 16.97
N GLU A 134 7.40 12.88 17.04
CA GLU A 134 8.24 13.10 18.21
C GLU A 134 8.02 14.49 18.84
N THR A 135 8.45 14.61 20.08
CA THR A 135 8.56 15.90 20.73
C THR A 135 9.93 16.52 20.43
N ASP A 136 9.97 17.84 20.48
CA ASP A 136 11.21 18.59 20.36
C ASP A 136 12.28 18.15 21.37
N PHE A 137 11.86 17.82 22.59
CA PHE A 137 12.76 17.36 23.64
C PHE A 137 13.59 16.12 23.21
N TYR A 138 12.92 15.06 22.73
CA TYR A 138 13.62 13.83 22.34
C TYR A 138 14.39 13.98 21.03
N ASN A 139 13.85 14.74 20.07
CA ASN A 139 14.50 14.87 18.76
C ASN A 139 15.73 15.80 18.81
N PHE A 140 15.79 16.73 19.77
CA PHE A 140 16.86 17.73 19.84
C PHE A 140 17.44 17.90 21.23
N THR A 141 16.67 18.33 22.22
CA THR A 141 17.18 18.78 23.52
C THR A 141 17.90 17.67 24.28
N ALA A 142 17.31 16.47 24.37
CA ALA A 142 17.91 15.30 25.02
C ALA A 142 19.21 14.83 24.33
N LEU A 143 19.37 15.20 23.06
CA LEU A 143 20.53 14.89 22.22
C LEU A 143 21.55 16.04 22.15
N ASN A 144 21.63 16.83 23.21
CA ASN A 144 22.57 17.95 23.34
C ASN A 144 22.42 19.02 22.24
N THR A 145 21.21 19.18 21.70
CA THR A 145 20.89 20.18 20.68
C THR A 145 19.83 21.13 21.24
N PRO A 146 20.18 22.07 22.14
CA PRO A 146 19.25 23.02 22.73
C PRO A 146 18.70 24.01 21.69
N GLU A 147 17.66 24.77 22.06
CA GLU A 147 16.91 25.64 21.15
C GLU A 147 17.78 26.59 20.32
N ASN A 148 18.82 27.13 20.92
CA ASN A 148 19.74 28.09 20.27
C ASN A 148 20.99 27.43 19.65
N HIS A 149 21.02 26.12 19.52
CA HIS A 149 22.20 25.43 18.99
C HIS A 149 22.26 25.57 17.45
N PRO A 150 23.41 25.98 16.86
CA PRO A 150 23.53 26.19 15.41
C PRO A 150 23.17 24.97 14.56
N ALA A 151 23.49 23.76 15.02
CA ALA A 151 23.18 22.53 14.31
C ALA A 151 21.67 22.25 14.19
N ARG A 152 20.83 22.87 15.04
CA ARG A 152 19.36 22.73 14.99
C ARG A 152 18.75 23.40 13.76
N SER A 153 19.35 24.51 13.30
CA SER A 153 18.92 25.22 12.10
C SER A 153 19.25 24.48 10.79
N MET A 154 20.12 23.47 10.85
CA MET A 154 20.52 22.66 9.69
C MET A 154 19.57 21.50 9.40
N HIS A 155 18.55 21.29 10.24
CA HIS A 155 17.58 20.21 10.04
C HIS A 155 16.33 20.76 9.37
N ASP A 156 16.10 20.39 8.14
CA ASP A 156 14.85 20.60 7.43
C ASP A 156 13.78 19.67 8.04
N THR A 157 13.09 20.18 9.07
CA THR A 157 12.19 19.40 9.91
C THR A 157 10.74 19.62 9.50
N PHE A 158 9.96 18.55 9.35
CA PHE A 158 8.52 18.62 9.23
C PHE A 158 7.87 18.76 10.59
N TYR A 159 7.28 19.93 10.86
CA TYR A 159 6.49 20.19 12.06
C TYR A 159 5.04 19.82 11.84
N VAL A 160 4.41 19.22 12.85
CA VAL A 160 2.98 18.85 12.86
C VAL A 160 2.23 19.65 13.94
N GLN A 161 0.90 19.60 13.92
CA GLN A 161 0.10 20.33 14.90
C GLN A 161 0.43 19.92 16.35
N GLY A 162 0.31 20.89 17.27
CA GLY A 162 0.53 20.62 18.69
C GLY A 162 1.99 20.67 19.14
N GLY A 163 2.90 21.24 18.34
CA GLY A 163 4.31 21.39 18.72
C GLY A 163 5.13 20.12 18.61
N HIS A 164 4.63 19.13 17.87
CA HIS A 164 5.35 17.90 17.53
C HIS A 164 6.01 18.02 16.16
N LEU A 165 6.85 17.04 15.84
CA LEU A 165 7.55 16.97 14.56
C LEU A 165 7.66 15.51 14.08
N LEU A 166 7.92 15.32 12.80
CA LEU A 166 8.36 14.03 12.29
C LEU A 166 9.86 13.88 12.58
N ARG A 167 10.25 12.78 13.24
CA ARG A 167 11.64 12.57 13.66
C ARG A 167 12.61 12.66 12.48
N THR A 168 13.69 13.40 12.63
CA THR A 168 14.72 13.61 11.61
C THR A 168 15.80 12.54 11.59
N HIS A 169 15.84 11.73 12.62
CA HIS A 169 16.73 10.58 12.85
C HIS A 169 16.08 9.64 13.87
N THR A 170 16.62 8.44 14.03
CA THR A 170 16.12 7.48 15.03
C THR A 170 16.77 7.65 16.41
N SER A 171 17.66 8.64 16.58
CA SER A 171 18.34 8.96 17.86
C SER A 171 17.41 9.22 19.04
N PRO A 172 16.17 9.75 18.89
CA PRO A 172 15.21 9.84 20.00
C PRO A 172 15.03 8.54 20.77
N MET A 173 15.12 7.41 20.05
CA MET A 173 15.02 6.09 20.67
C MET A 173 16.16 5.77 21.64
N GLN A 174 17.36 6.30 21.41
CA GLN A 174 18.48 6.16 22.34
C GLN A 174 18.13 6.78 23.70
N ALA A 175 17.63 8.03 23.69
CA ALA A 175 17.22 8.71 24.93
C ALA A 175 16.05 7.99 25.61
N ARG A 176 15.02 7.57 24.85
CA ARG A 176 13.88 6.82 25.39
C ARG A 176 14.28 5.48 25.98
N TYR A 177 15.18 4.75 25.33
CA TYR A 177 15.67 3.46 25.80
C TYR A 177 16.49 3.61 27.08
N MET A 178 17.41 4.57 27.13
CA MET A 178 18.23 4.87 28.30
C MET A 178 17.42 5.35 29.53
N GLN A 179 16.24 5.95 29.34
CA GLN A 179 15.35 6.32 30.46
C GLN A 179 14.74 5.12 31.16
N THR A 180 14.62 4.00 30.48
CA THR A 180 13.93 2.80 30.99
C THR A 180 14.89 1.63 31.26
N HIS A 181 16.13 1.71 30.80
CA HIS A 181 17.12 0.66 30.94
C HIS A 181 18.41 1.21 31.57
N GLN A 182 19.04 0.41 32.42
CA GLN A 182 20.30 0.75 33.05
C GLN A 182 21.48 0.10 32.29
N PRO A 183 22.65 0.74 32.22
CA PRO A 183 23.84 0.11 31.67
C PRO A 183 24.19 -1.23 32.36
N PRO A 184 24.72 -2.22 31.61
CA PRO A 184 25.17 -2.11 30.22
C PRO A 184 24.01 -2.14 29.22
N ILE A 185 24.06 -1.26 28.23
CA ILE A 185 23.05 -1.13 27.18
C ILE A 185 23.70 -1.42 25.83
N LYS A 186 23.07 -2.27 25.03
CA LYS A 186 23.34 -2.44 23.60
C LYS A 186 22.00 -2.44 22.88
N VAL A 187 21.77 -1.46 22.03
CA VAL A 187 20.49 -1.33 21.32
C VAL A 187 20.71 -0.77 19.92
N ILE A 188 19.94 -1.27 18.96
CA ILE A 188 19.73 -0.63 17.66
C ILE A 188 18.30 -0.13 17.56
N ALA A 189 18.11 0.97 16.86
CA ALA A 189 16.81 1.57 16.60
C ALA A 189 16.60 1.73 15.07
N PRO A 190 16.03 0.71 14.39
CA PRO A 190 15.62 0.83 13.00
C PRO A 190 14.35 1.65 12.90
N GLY A 191 14.18 2.40 11.79
CA GLY A 191 12.92 3.08 11.56
C GLY A 191 12.95 4.08 10.43
N ARG A 192 11.76 4.62 10.11
CA ARG A 192 11.60 5.70 9.14
C ARG A 192 11.93 7.03 9.78
N VAL A 193 12.54 7.89 8.99
CA VAL A 193 12.91 9.26 9.36
C VAL A 193 12.53 10.22 8.23
N TYR A 194 12.43 11.51 8.54
CA TYR A 194 11.82 12.48 7.66
C TYR A 194 12.66 13.75 7.61
N ARG A 195 12.97 14.23 6.39
CA ARG A 195 13.67 15.51 6.15
C ARG A 195 13.08 16.19 4.93
N VAL A 196 13.04 17.52 4.94
CA VAL A 196 12.58 18.31 3.80
C VAL A 196 13.69 18.32 2.74
N ASP A 197 13.88 17.20 2.06
CA ASP A 197 14.88 17.04 1.01
C ASP A 197 14.39 16.03 -0.04
N SER A 198 14.65 16.27 -1.32
CA SER A 198 14.19 15.40 -2.40
C SER A 198 15.00 15.56 -3.67
N ASP A 199 15.86 14.57 -3.97
CA ASP A 199 16.60 14.47 -5.22
C ASP A 199 16.84 12.98 -5.61
N ALA A 200 17.75 12.71 -6.54
CA ALA A 200 18.09 11.34 -6.97
C ALA A 200 18.74 10.49 -5.85
N THR A 201 19.24 11.13 -4.80
CA THR A 201 19.97 10.52 -3.68
C THR A 201 19.29 10.74 -2.33
N HIS A 202 18.27 11.58 -2.29
CA HIS A 202 17.50 11.93 -1.09
C HIS A 202 16.00 11.77 -1.31
N SER A 203 15.33 11.25 -0.29
CA SER A 203 13.87 11.12 -0.22
C SER A 203 13.36 11.83 1.03
N PRO A 204 12.19 12.50 0.98
CA PRO A 204 11.59 13.11 2.17
C PRO A 204 11.35 12.13 3.32
N MET A 205 11.17 10.85 3.00
CA MET A 205 11.14 9.73 3.93
C MET A 205 12.19 8.73 3.50
N PHE A 206 13.01 8.28 4.44
CA PHE A 206 14.01 7.22 4.24
C PHE A 206 14.18 6.41 5.52
N HIS A 207 14.94 5.32 5.46
CA HIS A 207 15.19 4.48 6.62
C HIS A 207 16.54 4.81 7.25
N GLN A 208 16.59 4.71 8.59
CA GLN A 208 17.80 4.84 9.36
C GLN A 208 17.84 3.74 10.42
N VAL A 209 19.04 3.25 10.71
CA VAL A 209 19.31 2.42 11.89
C VAL A 209 20.38 3.13 12.71
N GLU A 210 20.05 3.45 13.93
CA GLU A 210 21.04 3.92 14.90
C GLU A 210 21.36 2.84 15.91
N GLY A 211 22.62 2.78 16.33
CA GLY A 211 23.10 1.88 17.35
C GLY A 211 23.72 2.64 18.50
N LEU A 212 23.51 2.11 19.70
CA LEU A 212 24.06 2.64 20.95
C LEU A 212 24.62 1.50 21.79
N TRP A 213 25.83 1.67 22.28
CA TRP A 213 26.42 0.81 23.30
C TRP A 213 26.95 1.66 24.44
N ILE A 214 26.42 1.44 25.67
CA ILE A 214 26.85 2.08 26.92
C ILE A 214 27.33 1.01 27.90
N GLY A 215 28.47 1.24 28.54
CA GLY A 215 29.05 0.34 29.57
C GLY A 215 30.16 1.01 30.37
N ASP A 216 30.80 0.28 31.28
CA ASP A 216 31.80 0.83 32.17
C ASP A 216 33.13 1.25 31.47
N SER A 217 33.42 0.71 30.27
CA SER A 217 34.69 0.96 29.56
C SER A 217 34.56 0.87 28.03
N VAL A 218 33.42 1.27 27.48
CA VAL A 218 33.18 1.22 26.04
C VAL A 218 33.93 2.34 25.34
N SER A 219 34.74 1.99 24.33
CA SER A 219 35.71 2.87 23.70
C SER A 219 35.44 3.10 22.22
N PHE A 220 36.12 4.05 21.61
CA PHE A 220 36.11 4.26 20.15
C PHE A 220 36.71 3.07 19.38
N ALA A 221 37.58 2.29 20.00
CA ALA A 221 38.13 1.06 19.41
C ALA A 221 37.01 -0.01 19.27
N ASP A 222 36.13 -0.10 20.26
CA ASP A 222 34.97 -1.01 20.20
C ASP A 222 34.01 -0.61 19.08
N LEU A 223 33.76 0.69 18.92
CA LEU A 223 32.97 1.20 17.76
C LEU A 223 33.59 0.74 16.44
N LYS A 224 34.91 0.90 16.29
CA LYS A 224 35.62 0.51 15.08
C LYS A 224 35.49 -0.99 14.80
N ALA A 225 35.65 -1.81 15.83
CA ALA A 225 35.59 -3.27 15.72
C ALA A 225 34.19 -3.73 15.36
N VAL A 226 33.16 -3.23 16.06
CA VAL A 226 31.74 -3.55 15.80
C VAL A 226 31.35 -3.16 14.41
N PHE A 227 31.71 -1.95 13.97
CA PHE A 227 31.30 -1.46 12.66
C PHE A 227 31.99 -2.19 11.50
N MET A 228 33.27 -2.56 11.66
CA MET A 228 34.00 -3.38 10.68
C MET A 228 33.36 -4.78 10.56
N ASP A 229 33.10 -5.44 11.68
CA ASP A 229 32.45 -6.76 11.72
C ASP A 229 31.06 -6.71 11.07
N PHE A 230 30.27 -5.67 11.40
CA PHE A 230 28.98 -5.44 10.77
C PHE A 230 29.07 -5.36 9.25
N LEU A 231 29.96 -4.54 8.70
CA LEU A 231 30.08 -4.36 7.25
C LEU A 231 30.55 -5.62 6.55
N GLN A 232 31.53 -6.34 7.12
CA GLN A 232 32.01 -7.60 6.56
C GLN A 232 30.90 -8.65 6.47
N ARG A 233 30.08 -8.77 7.52
CA ARG A 233 28.92 -9.67 7.53
C ARG A 233 27.80 -9.19 6.60
N PHE A 234 27.58 -7.89 6.56
CA PHE A 234 26.53 -7.32 5.73
C PHE A 234 26.80 -7.53 4.24
N PHE A 235 28.03 -7.26 3.79
CA PHE A 235 28.43 -7.44 2.39
C PHE A 235 28.94 -8.85 2.06
N GLU A 236 29.08 -9.73 3.07
CA GLU A 236 29.58 -11.09 2.92
C GLU A 236 30.99 -11.14 2.28
N THR A 237 31.83 -10.19 2.65
CA THR A 237 33.19 -10.07 2.12
C THR A 237 34.16 -9.48 3.14
N THR A 238 35.40 -9.89 3.08
CA THR A 238 36.50 -9.25 3.79
C THR A 238 37.24 -8.23 2.92
N ASP A 239 36.88 -8.12 1.62
CA ASP A 239 37.50 -7.22 0.65
C ASP A 239 36.94 -5.80 0.78
N LEU A 240 36.96 -5.27 1.99
CA LEU A 240 36.58 -3.89 2.30
C LEU A 240 37.49 -3.30 3.38
N THR A 241 37.57 -1.99 3.38
CA THR A 241 38.27 -1.22 4.39
C THR A 241 37.44 -0.02 4.81
N ILE A 242 37.62 0.44 6.05
CA ILE A 242 36.97 1.63 6.57
C ILE A 242 38.00 2.66 7.02
N ARG A 243 37.59 3.90 6.99
CA ARG A 243 38.31 5.00 7.64
C ARG A 243 37.35 5.88 8.42
N PHE A 244 37.82 6.47 9.47
CA PHE A 244 37.12 7.46 10.26
C PHE A 244 37.66 8.84 9.91
N ARG A 245 36.77 9.74 9.53
CA ARG A 245 37.07 11.17 9.30
C ARG A 245 36.51 11.98 10.46
N PRO A 246 37.28 12.90 11.08
CA PRO A 246 36.71 13.81 12.07
C PRO A 246 35.48 14.54 11.53
N SER A 247 34.43 14.62 12.34
CA SER A 247 33.19 15.30 12.03
C SER A 247 32.63 15.96 13.28
N PHE A 248 31.46 16.51 13.21
CA PHE A 248 30.75 17.11 14.33
C PHE A 248 29.29 16.68 14.36
N PHE A 249 28.89 16.08 15.50
CA PHE A 249 27.50 15.84 15.85
C PHE A 249 27.27 16.32 17.28
N PRO A 250 26.15 17.03 17.60
CA PRO A 250 25.94 17.58 18.94
C PRO A 250 25.93 16.54 20.06
N PHE A 251 25.50 15.31 19.72
CA PHE A 251 25.28 14.20 20.65
C PHE A 251 26.49 13.25 20.79
N THR A 252 27.60 13.53 20.10
CA THR A 252 28.83 12.73 20.19
C THR A 252 30.10 13.62 20.29
N GLU A 253 31.10 13.17 21.07
CA GLU A 253 32.41 13.82 21.18
C GLU A 253 33.47 12.80 21.66
N PRO A 254 34.49 12.46 20.81
CA PRO A 254 34.67 12.89 19.44
C PRO A 254 33.63 12.29 18.48
N SER A 255 33.36 13.03 17.40
CA SER A 255 32.48 12.58 16.32
C SER A 255 33.29 12.19 15.08
N ALA A 256 32.83 11.23 14.33
CA ALA A 256 33.44 10.80 13.09
C ALA A 256 32.43 10.32 12.07
N GLU A 257 32.67 10.66 10.82
CA GLU A 257 32.05 10.00 9.68
C GLU A 257 32.83 8.74 9.32
N ILE A 258 32.10 7.69 8.94
CA ILE A 258 32.67 6.41 8.52
C ILE A 258 32.55 6.29 7.02
N ASP A 259 33.69 6.25 6.34
CA ASP A 259 33.76 5.93 4.94
C ASP A 259 34.18 4.46 4.75
N MET A 260 33.61 3.81 3.76
CA MET A 260 33.96 2.46 3.32
C MET A 260 34.50 2.48 1.88
N ALA A 261 35.45 1.62 1.58
CA ALA A 261 35.86 1.32 0.23
C ALA A 261 36.07 -0.19 0.04
N PHE A 262 35.69 -0.69 -1.13
CA PHE A 262 36.05 -2.05 -1.53
C PHE A 262 37.53 -2.11 -1.94
N THR A 263 38.22 -3.18 -1.56
CA THR A 263 39.62 -3.41 -1.92
C THR A 263 39.78 -4.18 -3.22
N SER A 264 38.66 -4.76 -3.74
CA SER A 264 38.59 -5.49 -5.00
C SER A 264 37.32 -5.12 -5.78
N GLY A 265 37.19 -5.57 -7.01
CA GLY A 265 36.01 -5.41 -7.85
C GLY A 265 35.84 -4.03 -8.51
N PRO A 266 34.67 -3.78 -9.16
CA PRO A 266 34.44 -2.56 -9.98
C PRO A 266 34.48 -1.25 -9.17
N ASN A 267 34.20 -1.31 -7.89
CA ASN A 267 34.18 -0.16 -6.98
C ASN A 267 35.46 -0.02 -6.14
N LYS A 268 36.54 -0.74 -6.51
CA LYS A 268 37.81 -0.70 -5.81
C LYS A 268 38.31 0.73 -5.60
N GLY A 269 38.64 1.04 -4.35
CA GLY A 269 39.25 2.32 -3.97
C GLY A 269 38.33 3.53 -3.97
N LYS A 270 37.05 3.37 -4.34
CA LYS A 270 36.06 4.44 -4.21
C LYS A 270 35.58 4.52 -2.77
N TRP A 271 35.90 5.61 -2.10
CA TRP A 271 35.43 5.90 -0.76
C TRP A 271 33.99 6.40 -0.79
N LEU A 272 33.16 5.80 0.04
CA LEU A 272 31.75 6.11 0.18
C LEU A 272 31.44 6.33 1.66
N GLU A 273 30.90 7.48 1.98
CA GLU A 273 30.39 7.75 3.33
C GLU A 273 29.14 6.90 3.56
N ILE A 274 29.13 6.17 4.66
CA ILE A 274 28.06 5.19 4.98
C ILE A 274 27.41 5.43 6.34
N ALA A 275 28.09 6.13 7.26
CA ALA A 275 27.59 6.34 8.63
C ALA A 275 28.21 7.56 9.29
N GLY A 276 27.44 8.20 10.17
CA GLY A 276 27.93 9.08 11.22
C GLY A 276 28.08 8.31 12.53
N SER A 277 29.07 8.68 13.37
CA SER A 277 29.35 7.95 14.61
C SER A 277 30.13 8.81 15.61
N GLY A 278 30.28 8.31 16.82
CA GLY A 278 31.16 8.93 17.82
C GLY A 278 30.96 8.37 19.23
N GLN A 279 31.76 8.86 20.17
CA GLN A 279 31.54 8.62 21.59
C GLN A 279 30.34 9.44 22.07
N VAL A 280 29.47 8.85 22.86
CA VAL A 280 28.26 9.53 23.35
C VAL A 280 28.66 10.73 24.22
N HIS A 281 28.12 11.88 23.89
CA HIS A 281 28.41 13.12 24.62
C HIS A 281 27.92 13.02 26.08
N PRO A 282 28.71 13.45 27.09
CA PRO A 282 28.34 13.37 28.50
C PRO A 282 26.98 14.00 28.83
N ASN A 283 26.61 15.08 28.14
CA ASN A 283 25.31 15.75 28.34
C ASN A 283 24.14 14.86 27.93
N VAL A 284 24.29 13.99 26.92
CA VAL A 284 23.25 13.02 26.55
C VAL A 284 23.01 12.04 27.68
N LEU A 285 24.07 11.50 28.32
CA LEU A 285 23.96 10.62 29.48
C LEU A 285 23.29 11.33 30.67
N ARG A 286 23.68 12.58 30.94
CA ARG A 286 23.09 13.40 32.03
C ARG A 286 21.60 13.66 31.79
N SER A 287 21.19 13.87 30.54
CA SER A 287 19.78 14.14 30.20
C SER A 287 18.84 12.96 30.52
N VAL A 288 19.37 11.77 30.66
CA VAL A 288 18.65 10.53 30.97
C VAL A 288 19.04 9.92 32.32
N ASN A 289 19.73 10.69 33.19
CA ASN A 289 20.17 10.29 34.53
C ASN A 289 21.15 9.10 34.56
N ILE A 290 22.00 8.97 33.55
CA ILE A 290 23.15 8.05 33.54
C ILE A 290 24.42 8.84 33.90
N ASP A 291 25.20 8.31 34.83
CA ASP A 291 26.44 8.97 35.29
C ASP A 291 27.58 8.88 34.25
N PRO A 292 27.98 9.99 33.61
CA PRO A 292 29.00 9.99 32.58
C PRO A 292 30.44 9.83 33.13
N GLU A 293 30.63 9.93 34.45
CA GLU A 293 31.94 9.65 35.07
C GLU A 293 32.16 8.14 35.25
N ARG A 294 31.08 7.37 35.31
CA ARG A 294 31.11 5.92 35.42
C ARG A 294 30.99 5.24 34.07
N TYR A 295 30.07 5.72 33.22
CA TYR A 295 29.72 5.04 31.98
C TYR A 295 30.17 5.80 30.75
N THR A 296 30.73 5.07 29.81
CA THR A 296 31.08 5.57 28.48
C THR A 296 30.37 4.76 27.41
N GLY A 297 30.31 5.28 26.20
CA GLY A 297 29.68 4.54 25.12
C GLY A 297 29.89 5.19 23.76
N PHE A 298 29.48 4.48 22.73
CA PHE A 298 29.46 4.99 21.39
C PHE A 298 28.05 4.90 20.77
N ALA A 299 27.80 5.77 19.80
CA ALA A 299 26.64 5.72 18.93
C ALA A 299 27.06 5.79 17.47
N PHE A 300 26.24 5.23 16.59
CA PHE A 300 26.38 5.35 15.15
C PHE A 300 25.01 5.41 14.49
N GLY A 301 24.93 6.04 13.31
CA GLY A 301 23.73 6.06 12.46
C GLY A 301 24.09 5.67 11.04
N VAL A 302 23.36 4.71 10.47
CA VAL A 302 23.54 4.22 9.09
C VAL A 302 22.25 4.26 8.32
N GLY A 303 22.31 4.58 7.01
CA GLY A 303 21.17 4.58 6.10
C GLY A 303 21.00 3.22 5.42
N PRO A 304 20.01 2.39 5.80
CA PRO A 304 19.76 1.09 5.17
C PRO A 304 19.49 1.18 3.68
N ASP A 305 18.81 2.22 3.23
CA ASP A 305 18.53 2.43 1.80
C ASP A 305 19.84 2.55 1.00
N ARG A 306 20.82 3.31 1.53
CA ARG A 306 22.14 3.43 0.91
C ARG A 306 22.90 2.12 0.89
N LEU A 307 22.86 1.36 1.99
CA LEU A 307 23.44 0.01 2.04
C LEU A 307 22.76 -0.94 1.05
N THR A 308 21.44 -0.84 0.88
CA THR A 308 20.67 -1.60 -0.11
C THR A 308 21.13 -1.26 -1.53
N MET A 309 21.28 0.03 -1.83
CA MET A 309 21.79 0.48 -3.14
C MET A 309 23.18 -0.13 -3.44
N LEU A 310 24.07 -0.10 -2.46
CA LEU A 310 25.41 -0.65 -2.62
C LEU A 310 25.43 -2.17 -2.77
N ARG A 311 24.61 -2.89 -2.01
CA ARG A 311 24.53 -4.35 -2.04
C ARG A 311 23.98 -4.87 -3.37
N TYR A 312 22.96 -4.22 -3.90
CA TYR A 312 22.24 -4.65 -5.11
C TYR A 312 22.65 -3.90 -6.38
N GLY A 313 23.58 -2.95 -6.29
CA GLY A 313 24.03 -2.17 -7.45
C GLY A 313 22.99 -1.21 -7.99
N ILE A 314 22.11 -0.69 -7.14
CA ILE A 314 21.06 0.26 -7.50
C ILE A 314 21.64 1.67 -7.42
N ASN A 315 21.43 2.48 -8.45
CA ASN A 315 22.03 3.81 -8.58
C ASN A 315 21.05 4.97 -8.40
N ASP A 316 19.76 4.68 -8.18
CA ASP A 316 18.71 5.67 -7.99
C ASP A 316 17.81 5.27 -6.81
N LEU A 317 17.80 6.08 -5.74
CA LEU A 317 17.02 5.84 -4.53
C LEU A 317 15.50 5.83 -4.79
N ARG A 318 15.04 6.61 -5.76
CA ARG A 318 13.61 6.75 -6.06
C ARG A 318 12.97 5.44 -6.48
N LEU A 319 13.73 4.51 -7.07
CA LEU A 319 13.24 3.17 -7.45
C LEU A 319 12.66 2.38 -6.26
N PHE A 320 13.11 2.64 -5.04
CA PHE A 320 12.55 2.01 -3.84
C PHE A 320 11.13 2.51 -3.52
N TYR A 321 10.77 3.72 -3.94
CA TYR A 321 9.54 4.40 -3.53
C TYR A 321 8.53 4.63 -4.68
N GLU A 322 8.94 4.39 -5.94
CA GLU A 322 8.06 4.52 -7.13
C GLU A 322 7.05 3.37 -7.28
N ASN A 323 7.21 2.30 -6.52
CA ASN A 323 6.30 1.16 -6.50
C ASN A 323 6.20 0.40 -7.84
N ASP A 324 7.23 0.47 -8.69
CA ASP A 324 7.27 -0.25 -9.95
C ASP A 324 7.39 -1.77 -9.70
N VAL A 325 6.33 -2.51 -10.07
CA VAL A 325 6.27 -3.96 -9.87
C VAL A 325 7.38 -4.70 -10.63
N ARG A 326 7.87 -4.16 -11.76
CA ARG A 326 8.98 -4.76 -12.54
C ARG A 326 10.29 -4.69 -11.75
N PHE A 327 10.51 -3.58 -11.03
CA PHE A 327 11.64 -3.43 -10.13
C PHE A 327 11.51 -4.37 -8.92
N LEU A 328 10.36 -4.34 -8.23
CA LEU A 328 10.14 -5.11 -7.02
C LEU A 328 10.20 -6.63 -7.24
N ARG A 329 9.76 -7.13 -8.39
CA ARG A 329 9.82 -8.56 -8.75
C ARG A 329 11.23 -9.12 -8.80
N GLN A 330 12.26 -8.30 -8.97
CA GLN A 330 13.65 -8.74 -8.98
C GLN A 330 14.13 -9.21 -7.60
N PHE A 331 13.39 -8.87 -6.54
CA PHE A 331 13.69 -9.19 -5.15
C PHE A 331 12.74 -10.22 -4.54
N ALA A 332 11.76 -10.72 -5.31
CA ALA A 332 10.77 -11.70 -4.85
C ALA A 332 11.36 -13.11 -4.66
#